data_8c2cc01d146098ee9f7720f8826d7274
#
_entry.id   8c2cc01d146098ee9f7720f8826d7274
#
_cell.length_a   1.000
_cell.length_b   1.000
_cell.length_c   1.000
_cell.angle_alpha   90.00
_cell.angle_beta   90.00
_cell.angle_gamma   90.00
#
_symmetry.space_group_name_H-M   'P 1'
#
loop_
_entity.id
_entity.type
_entity.pdbx_description
1 polymer ?
#
loop_
_entity_poly.entity_id
_entity_poly.type
_entity_poly.pdbx_seq_one_letter_code
_entity_poly.pdbx_strand_id
1 'polypeptide(L)'
;MPDRSEVFDIVDATDCVVGEASRSLVHDQNLLHRAVHVFIQTRSGYWILQRRSAKKDLEPMLWTSSCSGHVDKGEGYLESAIRECKEELGLELVRSEIEEVFRCSQCSETGNEFVRVYQARALGKVTPCPEEIIETIELRLDEMEVELAREPQRYASSFRHLFPFLKKKLSLT
;
A
#
# COMPACT_ATOMS: atom_id res chain seq x y z
N MET A 1 -10.07 -3.18 -15.27
CA MET A 1 -11.09 -3.73 -14.33
C MET A 1 -10.32 -4.53 -13.32
N PRO A 2 -10.58 -4.41 -12.01
CA PRO A 2 -9.95 -5.30 -11.05
C PRO A 2 -10.22 -6.74 -11.47
N ASP A 3 -9.17 -7.57 -11.44
CA ASP A 3 -9.29 -8.97 -11.85
C ASP A 3 -10.18 -9.69 -10.83
N ARG A 4 -11.39 -10.03 -11.25
CA ARG A 4 -12.34 -10.79 -10.42
C ARG A 4 -11.86 -12.22 -10.11
N SER A 5 -10.72 -12.62 -10.69
CA SER A 5 -10.10 -13.94 -10.46
C SER A 5 -9.16 -13.95 -9.27
N GLU A 6 -8.79 -12.78 -8.71
CA GLU A 6 -7.92 -12.71 -7.52
C GLU A 6 -8.55 -13.47 -6.34
N VAL A 7 -7.76 -14.31 -5.71
CA VAL A 7 -8.12 -15.10 -4.53
C VAL A 7 -7.15 -14.74 -3.40
N PHE A 8 -7.70 -14.43 -2.23
CA PHE A 8 -6.93 -14.07 -1.05
C PHE A 8 -7.04 -15.13 0.03
N ASP A 9 -6.01 -15.24 0.84
CA ASP A 9 -6.08 -15.96 2.11
C ASP A 9 -6.95 -15.17 3.10
N ILE A 10 -7.96 -15.84 3.66
CA ILE A 10 -8.75 -15.33 4.79
C ILE A 10 -8.02 -15.68 6.08
N VAL A 11 -7.91 -14.72 6.98
CA VAL A 11 -7.18 -14.88 8.22
C VAL A 11 -8.10 -14.69 9.44
N ASP A 12 -7.68 -15.23 10.57
CA ASP A 12 -8.31 -14.97 11.86
C ASP A 12 -7.75 -13.70 12.54
N ALA A 13 -8.24 -13.39 13.74
CA ALA A 13 -7.79 -12.21 14.49
C ALA A 13 -6.32 -12.25 14.93
N THR A 14 -5.61 -13.35 14.71
CA THR A 14 -4.17 -13.53 14.97
C THR A 14 -3.32 -13.57 13.72
N ASP A 15 -3.89 -13.21 12.55
CA ASP A 15 -3.24 -13.26 11.24
C ASP A 15 -2.87 -14.69 10.79
N CYS A 16 -3.60 -15.71 11.29
CA CYS A 16 -3.45 -17.09 10.83
C CYS A 16 -4.44 -17.41 9.72
N VAL A 17 -3.98 -18.07 8.65
CA VAL A 17 -4.85 -18.47 7.53
C VAL A 17 -5.88 -19.49 7.98
N VAL A 18 -7.16 -19.21 7.72
CA VAL A 18 -8.30 -20.06 8.07
C VAL A 18 -9.16 -20.45 6.87
N GLY A 19 -8.88 -19.89 5.70
CA GLY A 19 -9.62 -20.18 4.48
C GLY A 19 -9.12 -19.35 3.31
N GLU A 20 -9.91 -19.32 2.27
CA GLU A 20 -9.66 -18.52 1.05
C GLU A 20 -10.97 -18.00 0.48
N ALA A 21 -10.94 -16.87 -0.20
CA ALA A 21 -12.09 -16.32 -0.90
C ALA A 21 -11.67 -15.44 -2.08
N SER A 22 -12.58 -15.28 -3.05
CA SER A 22 -12.37 -14.32 -4.12
C SER A 22 -12.37 -12.88 -3.59
N ARG A 23 -11.64 -11.99 -4.26
CA ARG A 23 -11.60 -10.56 -3.95
C ARG A 23 -12.99 -9.96 -3.72
N SER A 24 -13.95 -10.26 -4.60
CA SER A 24 -15.31 -9.76 -4.45
C SER A 24 -15.96 -10.21 -3.14
N LEU A 25 -15.84 -11.49 -2.80
CA LEU A 25 -16.44 -12.04 -1.58
C LEU A 25 -15.78 -11.44 -0.32
N VAL A 26 -14.47 -11.24 -0.36
CA VAL A 26 -13.71 -10.63 0.74
C VAL A 26 -14.24 -9.23 1.06
N HIS A 27 -14.40 -8.40 0.04
CA HIS A 27 -14.88 -7.02 0.23
C HIS A 27 -16.39 -6.97 0.55
N ASP A 28 -17.22 -7.78 -0.13
CA ASP A 28 -18.67 -7.83 0.10
C ASP A 28 -19.03 -8.28 1.53
N GLN A 29 -18.25 -9.20 2.09
CA GLN A 29 -18.48 -9.74 3.44
C GLN A 29 -17.54 -9.14 4.49
N ASN A 30 -16.67 -8.20 4.10
CA ASN A 30 -15.70 -7.54 4.98
C ASN A 30 -14.85 -8.56 5.76
N LEU A 31 -14.34 -9.59 5.06
CA LEU A 31 -13.53 -10.65 5.67
C LEU A 31 -12.12 -10.16 5.99
N LEU A 32 -11.55 -10.67 7.07
CA LEU A 32 -10.17 -10.37 7.45
C LEU A 32 -9.20 -10.95 6.42
N HIS A 33 -8.35 -10.12 5.88
CA HIS A 33 -7.34 -10.48 4.89
C HIS A 33 -6.08 -9.64 5.05
N ARG A 34 -5.16 -9.73 4.11
CA ARG A 34 -3.82 -9.14 4.20
C ARG A 34 -3.57 -8.13 3.11
N ALA A 35 -2.87 -7.05 3.45
CA ALA A 35 -2.42 -6.05 2.50
C ALA A 35 -1.01 -5.55 2.81
N VAL A 36 -0.39 -4.92 1.82
CA VAL A 36 0.90 -4.25 1.93
C VAL A 36 0.79 -2.81 1.48
N HIS A 37 1.53 -1.93 2.14
CA HIS A 37 1.80 -0.57 1.70
C HIS A 37 3.30 -0.38 1.60
N VAL A 38 3.78 0.15 0.48
CA VAL A 38 5.20 0.43 0.29
C VAL A 38 5.39 1.92 0.06
N PHE A 39 6.34 2.50 0.78
CA PHE A 39 6.77 3.87 0.62
C PHE A 39 8.14 3.89 -0.05
N ILE A 40 8.22 4.48 -1.23
CA ILE A 40 9.44 4.54 -2.03
C ILE A 40 10.08 5.92 -1.87
N GLN A 41 11.35 5.92 -1.45
CA GLN A 41 12.16 7.12 -1.39
C GLN A 41 13.01 7.26 -2.65
N THR A 42 13.02 8.44 -3.26
CA THR A 42 13.89 8.77 -4.39
C THR A 42 15.35 8.93 -3.92
N ARG A 43 16.30 8.96 -4.84
CA ARG A 43 17.72 9.22 -4.55
C ARG A 43 17.95 10.60 -3.88
N SER A 44 17.09 11.56 -4.18
CA SER A 44 17.12 12.91 -3.59
C SER A 44 16.46 13.02 -2.23
N GLY A 45 15.93 11.91 -1.69
CA GLY A 45 15.33 11.86 -0.37
C GLY A 45 13.85 12.22 -0.30
N TYR A 46 13.20 12.48 -1.45
CA TYR A 46 11.76 12.68 -1.53
C TYR A 46 11.04 11.35 -1.52
N TRP A 47 9.81 11.33 -1.04
CA TRP A 47 8.94 10.18 -1.02
C TRP A 47 7.91 10.27 -2.14
N ILE A 48 7.69 9.18 -2.83
CA ILE A 48 6.71 9.09 -3.92
C ILE A 48 5.35 8.77 -3.31
N LEU A 49 4.35 9.56 -3.66
CA LEU A 49 2.94 9.20 -3.47
C LEU A 49 2.30 8.95 -4.83
N GLN A 50 1.37 8.01 -4.88
CA GLN A 50 0.56 7.77 -6.07
C GLN A 50 -0.85 8.32 -5.91
N ARG A 51 -1.44 8.74 -7.03
CA ARG A 51 -2.87 8.99 -7.13
C ARG A 51 -3.54 7.83 -7.82
N ARG A 52 -4.48 7.22 -7.12
CA ARG A 52 -5.18 6.01 -7.57
C ARG A 52 -5.96 6.26 -8.86
N SER A 53 -5.95 5.27 -9.76
CA SER A 53 -6.73 5.32 -11.00
C SER A 53 -8.23 5.48 -10.71
N ALA A 54 -8.94 6.15 -11.62
CA ALA A 54 -10.41 6.23 -11.60
C ALA A 54 -11.09 4.86 -11.77
N LYS A 55 -10.34 3.84 -12.19
CA LYS A 55 -10.82 2.46 -12.38
C LYS A 55 -10.81 1.62 -11.11
N LYS A 56 -10.16 2.13 -10.04
CA LYS A 56 -10.13 1.44 -8.75
C LYS A 56 -11.53 1.40 -8.14
N ASP A 57 -11.91 0.26 -7.60
CA ASP A 57 -13.19 0.02 -6.93
C ASP A 57 -13.31 0.74 -5.58
N LEU A 58 -12.20 0.88 -4.87
CA LEU A 58 -12.15 1.56 -3.57
C LEU A 58 -11.35 2.86 -3.66
N GLU A 59 -11.91 3.94 -3.13
CA GLU A 59 -11.26 5.25 -3.01
C GLU A 59 -10.53 5.71 -4.29
N PRO A 60 -11.17 5.68 -5.48
CA PRO A 60 -10.57 6.13 -6.72
C PRO A 60 -10.18 7.62 -6.63
N MET A 61 -9.15 8.02 -7.38
CA MET A 61 -8.66 9.40 -7.49
C MET A 61 -8.03 9.98 -6.23
N LEU A 62 -7.90 9.22 -5.15
CA LEU A 62 -7.25 9.68 -3.92
C LEU A 62 -5.75 9.38 -3.93
N TRP A 63 -5.00 10.19 -3.19
CA TRP A 63 -3.58 9.99 -2.93
C TRP A 63 -3.35 8.91 -1.88
N THR A 64 -2.33 8.10 -2.08
CA THR A 64 -1.94 7.03 -1.14
C THR A 64 -0.42 6.82 -1.16
N SER A 65 0.07 5.77 -0.47
CA SER A 65 1.47 5.33 -0.48
C SER A 65 1.99 5.13 -1.91
N SER A 66 3.28 4.89 -2.06
CA SER A 66 3.90 4.74 -3.39
C SER A 66 3.30 3.59 -4.20
N CYS A 67 3.09 2.44 -3.55
CA CYS A 67 2.24 1.37 -4.06
C CYS A 67 1.56 0.63 -2.90
N SER A 68 0.49 -0.09 -3.21
CA SER A 68 -0.25 -0.90 -2.23
C SER A 68 -1.08 -1.95 -2.91
N GLY A 69 -1.17 -3.12 -2.31
CA GLY A 69 -1.99 -4.20 -2.83
C GLY A 69 -2.29 -5.26 -1.80
N HIS A 70 -3.17 -6.17 -2.17
CA HIS A 70 -3.51 -7.32 -1.35
C HIS A 70 -2.44 -8.41 -1.47
N VAL A 71 -2.35 -9.23 -0.44
CA VAL A 71 -1.53 -10.43 -0.45
C VAL A 71 -2.33 -11.56 -1.07
N ASP A 72 -1.85 -12.09 -2.18
CA ASP A 72 -2.51 -13.17 -2.89
C ASP A 72 -2.47 -14.48 -2.08
N LYS A 73 -3.39 -15.40 -2.39
CA LYS A 73 -3.44 -16.72 -1.77
C LYS A 73 -2.09 -17.42 -1.79
N GLY A 74 -1.61 -17.79 -0.59
CA GLY A 74 -0.35 -18.50 -0.42
C GLY A 74 0.90 -17.64 -0.56
N GLU A 75 0.75 -16.34 -0.82
CA GLU A 75 1.86 -15.40 -0.91
C GLU A 75 2.25 -14.88 0.49
N GLY A 76 3.51 -14.52 0.67
CA GLY A 76 3.97 -13.81 1.86
C GLY A 76 3.89 -12.31 1.68
N TYR A 77 3.83 -11.56 2.78
CA TYR A 77 3.76 -10.10 2.73
C TYR A 77 4.92 -9.44 1.97
N LEU A 78 6.15 -9.94 2.15
CA LEU A 78 7.32 -9.35 1.49
C LEU A 78 7.32 -9.63 -0.01
N GLU A 79 6.94 -10.84 -0.40
CA GLU A 79 6.80 -11.26 -1.79
C GLU A 79 5.74 -10.40 -2.50
N SER A 80 4.60 -10.18 -1.83
CA SER A 80 3.53 -9.29 -2.31
C SER A 80 4.04 -7.86 -2.47
N ALA A 81 4.74 -7.30 -1.49
CA ALA A 81 5.29 -5.94 -1.57
C ALA A 81 6.25 -5.78 -2.76
N ILE A 82 7.09 -6.76 -3.04
CA ILE A 82 8.00 -6.76 -4.19
C ILE A 82 7.23 -6.85 -5.52
N ARG A 83 6.23 -7.74 -5.60
CA ARG A 83 5.36 -7.90 -6.77
C ARG A 83 4.63 -6.61 -7.09
N GLU A 84 3.99 -5.99 -6.09
CA GLU A 84 3.25 -4.74 -6.25
C GLU A 84 4.15 -3.59 -6.71
N CYS A 85 5.38 -3.47 -6.18
CA CYS A 85 6.34 -2.47 -6.66
C CYS A 85 6.66 -2.65 -8.14
N LYS A 86 6.76 -3.89 -8.61
CA LYS A 86 7.01 -4.19 -10.03
C LYS A 86 5.77 -3.89 -10.89
N GLU A 87 4.59 -4.31 -10.46
CA GLU A 87 3.34 -4.18 -11.21
C GLU A 87 2.88 -2.72 -11.30
N GLU A 88 2.86 -2.01 -10.18
CA GLU A 88 2.34 -0.64 -10.11
C GLU A 88 3.38 0.42 -10.53
N LEU A 89 4.67 0.24 -10.19
CA LEU A 89 5.72 1.25 -10.38
C LEU A 89 6.83 0.85 -11.36
N GLY A 90 6.83 -0.39 -11.87
CA GLY A 90 7.90 -0.90 -12.72
C GLY A 90 9.25 -1.04 -12.00
N LEU A 91 9.25 -1.10 -10.67
CA LEU A 91 10.46 -1.23 -9.85
C LEU A 91 10.76 -2.71 -9.57
N GLU A 92 11.90 -3.18 -10.06
CA GLU A 92 12.41 -4.51 -9.73
C GLU A 92 13.28 -4.43 -8.48
N LEU A 93 12.69 -4.77 -7.33
CA LEU A 93 13.36 -4.80 -6.05
C LEU A 93 13.76 -6.23 -5.68
N VAL A 94 14.91 -6.36 -5.02
CA VAL A 94 15.30 -7.59 -4.35
C VAL A 94 15.05 -7.48 -2.85
N ARG A 95 14.97 -8.62 -2.17
CA ARG A 95 14.64 -8.70 -0.73
C ARG A 95 15.50 -7.79 0.17
N SER A 96 16.75 -7.55 -0.19
CA SER A 96 17.66 -6.69 0.59
C SER A 96 17.46 -5.18 0.37
N GLU A 97 16.61 -4.79 -0.58
CA GLU A 97 16.34 -3.39 -0.93
C GLU A 97 15.04 -2.86 -0.34
N ILE A 98 14.27 -3.72 0.30
CA ILE A 98 12.97 -3.40 0.90
C ILE A 98 12.96 -3.82 2.37
N GLU A 99 12.51 -2.94 3.24
CA GLU A 99 12.54 -3.10 4.69
C GLU A 99 11.15 -2.92 5.28
N GLU A 100 10.75 -3.84 6.17
CA GLU A 100 9.50 -3.70 6.95
C GLU A 100 9.69 -2.61 8.02
N VAL A 101 8.83 -1.58 8.01
CA VAL A 101 8.89 -0.46 8.95
C VAL A 101 8.02 -0.71 10.17
N PHE A 102 6.77 -1.16 9.94
CA PHE A 102 5.83 -1.52 11.01
C PHE A 102 4.69 -2.39 10.49
N ARG A 103 3.93 -2.91 11.44
CA ARG A 103 2.71 -3.70 11.21
C ARG A 103 1.53 -2.97 11.80
N CYS A 104 0.41 -2.98 11.10
CA CYS A 104 -0.87 -2.48 11.54
C CYS A 104 -1.85 -3.64 11.63
N SER A 105 -2.50 -3.78 12.78
CA SER A 105 -3.62 -4.71 12.93
C SER A 105 -4.82 -4.17 12.17
N GLN A 106 -5.75 -5.08 11.87
CA GLN A 106 -6.98 -4.75 11.15
C GLN A 106 -7.76 -3.60 11.82
N CYS A 107 -8.25 -2.68 11.01
CA CYS A 107 -9.12 -1.60 11.43
C CYS A 107 -10.02 -1.14 10.27
N SER A 108 -11.02 -0.32 10.56
CA SER A 108 -11.93 0.20 9.54
C SER A 108 -11.24 1.05 8.50
N GLU A 109 -10.20 1.80 8.90
CA GLU A 109 -9.44 2.70 8.04
C GLU A 109 -8.62 1.97 6.98
N THR A 110 -8.22 0.74 7.27
CA THR A 110 -7.50 -0.14 6.35
C THR A 110 -8.40 -1.15 5.63
N GLY A 111 -9.72 -1.04 5.74
CA GLY A 111 -10.63 -1.98 5.09
C GLY A 111 -10.65 -3.37 5.74
N ASN A 112 -10.42 -3.44 7.06
CA ASN A 112 -10.36 -4.68 7.83
C ASN A 112 -9.18 -5.60 7.46
N GLU A 113 -8.07 -4.98 7.04
CA GLU A 113 -6.84 -5.66 6.62
C GLU A 113 -5.79 -5.69 7.73
N PHE A 114 -5.05 -6.80 7.82
CA PHE A 114 -3.73 -6.81 8.44
C PHE A 114 -2.73 -6.21 7.45
N VAL A 115 -2.13 -5.08 7.81
CA VAL A 115 -1.23 -4.36 6.91
C VAL A 115 0.22 -4.46 7.38
N ARG A 116 1.13 -4.78 6.46
CA ARG A 116 2.57 -4.54 6.66
C ARG A 116 3.03 -3.38 5.82
N VAL A 117 3.71 -2.46 6.46
CA VAL A 117 4.24 -1.26 5.82
C VAL A 117 5.73 -1.41 5.60
N TYR A 118 6.13 -1.21 4.37
CA TYR A 118 7.52 -1.32 3.91
C TYR A 118 8.04 0.02 3.43
N GLN A 119 9.36 0.15 3.42
CA GLN A 119 10.09 1.21 2.73
C GLN A 119 11.13 0.61 1.79
N ALA A 120 11.40 1.33 0.69
CA ALA A 120 12.49 1.03 -0.22
C ALA A 120 13.00 2.31 -0.89
N ARG A 121 14.14 2.21 -1.56
CA ARG A 121 14.69 3.32 -2.36
C ARG A 121 14.59 3.02 -3.85
N ALA A 122 14.07 3.96 -4.62
CA ALA A 122 14.10 3.88 -6.08
C ALA A 122 15.52 4.12 -6.57
N LEU A 123 16.23 3.07 -6.93
CA LEU A 123 17.55 3.15 -7.58
C LEU A 123 17.42 3.33 -9.09
N GLY A 124 16.27 2.98 -9.66
CA GLY A 124 15.93 3.07 -11.08
C GLY A 124 14.84 4.10 -11.39
N LYS A 125 14.45 4.13 -12.65
CA LYS A 125 13.33 4.96 -13.12
C LYS A 125 12.01 4.34 -12.66
N VAL A 126 11.16 5.15 -12.02
CA VAL A 126 9.78 4.77 -11.72
C VAL A 126 8.93 4.90 -12.99
N THR A 127 8.18 3.88 -13.31
CA THR A 127 7.29 3.82 -14.48
C THR A 127 5.91 3.37 -14.02
N PRO A 128 5.03 4.31 -13.59
CA PRO A 128 3.72 3.98 -13.08
C PRO A 128 2.86 3.25 -14.12
N CYS A 129 2.16 2.21 -13.70
CA CYS A 129 1.16 1.51 -14.51
C CYS A 129 -0.08 2.40 -14.65
N PRO A 130 -0.47 2.86 -15.86
CA PRO A 130 -1.58 3.80 -16.04
C PRO A 130 -2.96 3.18 -15.73
N GLU A 131 -3.07 1.87 -15.66
CA GLU A 131 -4.30 1.20 -15.21
C GLU A 131 -4.51 1.36 -13.70
N GLU A 132 -3.41 1.47 -12.94
CA GLU A 132 -3.39 1.54 -11.49
C GLU A 132 -3.20 2.97 -10.95
N ILE A 133 -2.38 3.77 -11.63
CA ILE A 133 -1.89 5.07 -11.16
C ILE A 133 -2.12 6.14 -12.23
N ILE A 134 -2.80 7.23 -11.86
CA ILE A 134 -2.99 8.38 -12.77
C ILE A 134 -1.75 9.25 -12.81
N GLU A 135 -1.20 9.55 -11.65
CA GLU A 135 -0.04 10.42 -11.47
C GLU A 135 0.71 10.09 -10.18
N THR A 136 1.95 10.53 -10.11
CA THR A 136 2.77 10.48 -8.91
C THR A 136 3.27 11.87 -8.55
N ILE A 137 3.46 12.13 -7.25
CA ILE A 137 4.15 13.31 -6.74
C ILE A 137 5.29 12.89 -5.81
N GLU A 138 6.29 13.75 -5.72
CA GLU A 138 7.41 13.57 -4.80
C GLU A 138 7.33 14.64 -3.72
N LEU A 139 7.27 14.22 -2.46
CA LEU A 139 7.14 15.10 -1.30
C LEU A 139 8.13 14.68 -0.20
N ARG A 140 8.51 15.64 0.62
CA ARG A 140 9.18 15.37 1.90
C ARG A 140 8.15 14.97 2.94
N LEU A 141 8.58 14.33 4.02
CA LEU A 141 7.66 13.90 5.10
C LEU A 141 6.93 15.07 5.77
N ASP A 142 7.61 16.20 5.94
CA ASP A 142 7.03 17.42 6.50
C ASP A 142 6.00 18.05 5.54
N GLU A 143 6.25 18.04 4.24
CA GLU A 143 5.32 18.50 3.22
C GLU A 143 4.07 17.61 3.17
N MET A 144 4.22 16.29 3.23
CA MET A 144 3.08 15.35 3.31
C MET A 144 2.19 15.63 4.52
N GLU A 145 2.79 15.91 5.69
CA GLU A 145 2.03 16.22 6.90
C GLU A 145 1.20 17.50 6.74
N VAL A 146 1.81 18.54 6.18
CA VAL A 146 1.12 19.81 5.92
C VAL A 146 -0.02 19.63 4.93
N GLU A 147 0.22 18.94 3.81
CA GLU A 147 -0.79 18.67 2.80
C GLU A 147 -1.94 17.81 3.36
N LEU A 148 -1.60 16.74 4.11
CA LEU A 148 -2.59 15.87 4.74
C LEU A 148 -3.45 16.62 5.77
N ALA A 149 -2.86 17.51 6.55
CA ALA A 149 -3.59 18.34 7.52
C ALA A 149 -4.51 19.36 6.83
N ARG A 150 -4.05 19.90 5.69
CA ARG A 150 -4.80 20.92 4.94
C ARG A 150 -6.01 20.32 4.20
N GLU A 151 -5.82 19.17 3.56
CA GLU A 151 -6.82 18.57 2.67
C GLU A 151 -6.92 17.03 2.87
N PRO A 152 -7.31 16.56 4.07
CA PRO A 152 -7.32 15.13 4.39
C PRO A 152 -8.23 14.30 3.46
N GLN A 153 -9.28 14.93 2.91
CA GLN A 153 -10.22 14.28 1.99
C GLN A 153 -9.60 13.90 0.64
N ARG A 154 -8.41 14.41 0.30
CA ARG A 154 -7.69 14.04 -0.93
C ARG A 154 -6.89 12.76 -0.77
N TYR A 155 -6.81 12.21 0.44
CA TYR A 155 -5.99 11.05 0.77
C TYR A 155 -6.85 9.86 1.18
N ALA A 156 -6.45 8.67 0.74
CA ALA A 156 -7.10 7.42 1.10
C ALA A 156 -7.13 7.22 2.62
N SER A 157 -8.17 6.55 3.12
CA SER A 157 -8.36 6.30 4.56
C SER A 157 -7.17 5.54 5.15
N SER A 158 -6.68 4.52 4.44
CA SER A 158 -5.49 3.76 4.82
C SER A 158 -4.24 4.65 4.94
N PHE A 159 -4.01 5.56 3.97
CA PHE A 159 -2.88 6.49 4.03
C PHE A 159 -2.99 7.42 5.24
N ARG A 160 -4.16 8.02 5.48
CA ARG A 160 -4.39 8.91 6.64
C ARG A 160 -4.12 8.20 7.96
N HIS A 161 -4.46 6.92 8.04
CA HIS A 161 -4.22 6.10 9.23
C HIS A 161 -2.74 5.72 9.38
N LEU A 162 -2.10 5.25 8.32
CA LEU A 162 -0.73 4.70 8.36
C LEU A 162 0.36 5.77 8.42
N PHE A 163 0.17 6.92 7.79
CA PHE A 163 1.22 7.95 7.66
C PHE A 163 1.75 8.50 9.00
N PRO A 164 0.93 8.76 10.04
CA PRO A 164 1.46 9.20 11.34
C PRO A 164 2.40 8.19 11.99
N PHE A 165 2.12 6.89 11.85
CA PHE A 165 3.00 5.82 12.35
C PHE A 165 4.30 5.74 11.56
N LEU A 166 4.22 5.84 10.22
CA LEU A 166 5.38 5.89 9.35
C LEU A 166 6.31 7.05 9.75
N LYS A 167 5.76 8.27 9.83
CA LYS A 167 6.52 9.46 10.20
C LYS A 167 7.22 9.30 11.54
N LYS A 168 6.50 8.82 12.55
CA LYS A 168 7.07 8.56 13.89
C LYS A 168 8.23 7.57 13.83
N LYS A 169 8.10 6.49 13.06
CA LYS A 169 9.16 5.47 12.93
C LYS A 169 10.40 6.03 12.23
N LEU A 170 10.22 6.74 11.13
CA LEU A 170 11.32 7.33 10.34
C LEU A 170 12.03 8.50 11.07
N SER A 171 11.35 9.17 12.00
CA SER A 171 11.97 10.25 12.81
C SER A 171 12.82 9.73 13.97
N LEU A 172 12.77 8.41 14.25
CA LEU A 172 13.53 7.77 15.33
C LEU A 172 14.79 7.05 14.80
N THR A 173 14.99 7.00 13.49
CA THR A 173 16.16 6.45 12.80
C THR A 173 17.08 7.55 12.33
#